data_aad932bf1f60890a90cfe0a68c8f423b
#
_entry.id   aad932bf1f60890a90cfe0a68c8f423b
#
_cell.length_a   1.000
_cell.length_b   1.000
_cell.length_c   1.000
_cell.angle_alpha   90.00
_cell.angle_beta   90.00
_cell.angle_gamma   90.00
#
_symmetry.space_group_name_H-M   'P 1'
#
loop_
_entity.id
_entity.type
_entity.pdbx_description
1 polymer ?
#
loop_
_entity_poly.entity_id
_entity_poly.type
_entity_poly.pdbx_seq_one_letter_code
_entity_poly.pdbx_strand_id
1 'polypeptide(L)'
;NTPPPSVSHQAYLDARLAELRVTSPNATLSYDHFVESWWLASVTGPDQLRERVAFAYSQIFVISLASDVVDPRGAGAYYDMLTANAFGNYRDLLEKVTLNPMMGRYLTYLGNMKEDAAGTRTPDENYAREVMQLMTLGLYQLNLDGTPKTDLNGKPLASYSPADISGLAKVFTGWSWYSPAPSASTFVGGNPDPDSKVRQMIIYPQYHSTSQKAFLGATIPASATVDGPGDLKIALDTLFNHPNTGPFVSRQLIQRLVTSNPSPAYVQRVAGVFNNNGAGVRGDMGAVVTAILMDPEARNATSAEDPAYGKLREPVIRMTHMMRAFQGNSASGKWQVRTTGANTSLGQTPLLASSVFNFWRPGYVPPATTVLGSRNLVAPEFQIVNEVTNAGYVNVIEQTISNGIGTSNDVRLSLSNEVLIADQPELLADRLNRLLLAGQMSSALRKRVLDTLNAYAISPTDLTQASQAKTNRVKAAVLLVMTSPEYLVQR
;
A
#
# COMPACT_ATOMS: atom_id res chain seq x y z
N ASN A 1 -4.44 3.58 -22.87
CA ASN A 1 -3.68 4.70 -22.32
C ASN A 1 -4.36 5.16 -21.03
N THR A 2 -3.83 4.77 -19.89
CA THR A 2 -4.25 5.36 -18.61
C THR A 2 -3.69 6.78 -18.51
N PRO A 3 -4.48 7.77 -18.06
CA PRO A 3 -3.96 9.11 -17.87
C PRO A 3 -2.80 9.13 -16.88
N PRO A 4 -1.90 10.13 -16.94
CA PRO A 4 -0.86 10.29 -15.93
C PRO A 4 -1.47 10.52 -14.55
N PRO A 5 -0.68 10.36 -13.45
CA PRO A 5 -1.13 10.69 -12.10
C PRO A 5 -1.67 12.12 -12.01
N SER A 6 -2.81 12.30 -11.36
CA SER A 6 -3.48 13.61 -11.24
C SER A 6 -2.88 14.50 -10.16
N VAL A 7 -2.23 13.91 -9.16
CA VAL A 7 -1.57 14.60 -8.05
C VAL A 7 -0.13 14.11 -7.96
N SER A 8 0.83 15.03 -7.94
CA SER A 8 2.20 14.70 -7.57
C SER A 8 2.42 15.04 -6.10
N HIS A 9 2.75 14.04 -5.31
CA HIS A 9 3.06 14.20 -3.89
C HIS A 9 4.31 15.07 -3.69
N GLN A 10 5.34 14.87 -4.51
CA GLN A 10 6.55 15.70 -4.45
C GLN A 10 6.22 17.17 -4.72
N ALA A 11 5.47 17.46 -5.80
CA ALA A 11 5.11 18.85 -6.13
C ALA A 11 4.24 19.50 -5.04
N TYR A 12 3.31 18.74 -4.44
CA TYR A 12 2.53 19.21 -3.29
C TYR A 12 3.44 19.58 -2.12
N LEU A 13 4.41 18.70 -1.79
CA LEU A 13 5.34 18.91 -0.69
C LEU A 13 6.28 20.08 -0.93
N ASP A 14 6.73 20.29 -2.17
CA ASP A 14 7.55 21.44 -2.54
C ASP A 14 6.76 22.75 -2.38
N ALA A 15 5.51 22.79 -2.80
CA ALA A 15 4.62 23.95 -2.60
C ALA A 15 4.32 24.20 -1.10
N ARG A 16 4.09 23.13 -0.34
CA ARG A 16 3.87 23.23 1.13
C ARG A 16 5.09 23.77 1.85
N LEU A 17 6.29 23.30 1.48
CA LEU A 17 7.52 23.81 2.08
C LEU A 17 7.74 25.30 1.77
N ALA A 18 7.48 25.71 0.52
CA ALA A 18 7.55 27.12 0.13
C ALA A 18 6.58 27.98 0.95
N GLU A 19 5.32 27.54 1.10
CA GLU A 19 4.32 28.22 1.94
C GLU A 19 4.77 28.35 3.40
N LEU A 20 5.23 27.28 4.01
CA LEU A 20 5.70 27.28 5.40
C LEU A 20 6.86 28.26 5.60
N ARG A 21 7.76 28.36 4.64
CA ARG A 21 8.93 29.23 4.71
C ARG A 21 8.63 30.72 4.55
N VAL A 22 7.45 31.11 4.09
CA VAL A 22 7.00 32.49 4.07
C VAL A 22 6.92 33.06 5.51
N THR A 23 6.41 32.25 6.45
CA THR A 23 6.25 32.67 7.86
C THR A 23 7.38 32.20 8.76
N SER A 24 8.05 31.10 8.38
CA SER A 24 9.13 30.49 9.16
C SER A 24 10.25 30.03 8.21
N PRO A 25 11.29 30.86 7.98
CA PRO A 25 12.34 30.58 6.98
C PRO A 25 13.06 29.22 7.15
N ASN A 26 13.13 28.70 8.37
CA ASN A 26 13.76 27.42 8.71
C ASN A 26 12.75 26.27 8.79
N ALA A 27 11.50 26.45 8.36
CA ALA A 27 10.49 25.41 8.39
C ALA A 27 10.94 24.17 7.57
N THR A 28 10.59 23.01 8.07
CA THR A 28 10.81 21.69 7.45
C THR A 28 9.50 20.96 7.26
N LEU A 29 9.49 20.01 6.35
CA LEU A 29 8.36 19.12 6.16
C LEU A 29 8.33 18.07 7.28
N SER A 30 7.11 17.67 7.66
CA SER A 30 6.84 16.50 8.50
C SER A 30 6.09 15.42 7.70
N TYR A 31 5.92 14.25 8.27
CA TYR A 31 5.09 13.20 7.67
C TYR A 31 3.63 13.65 7.48
N ASP A 32 3.11 14.55 8.31
CA ASP A 32 1.74 15.06 8.16
C ASP A 32 1.51 15.70 6.79
N HIS A 33 2.51 16.41 6.24
CA HIS A 33 2.39 17.04 4.92
C HIS A 33 2.32 16.00 3.77
N PHE A 34 3.00 14.84 3.92
CA PHE A 34 2.80 13.73 3.00
C PHE A 34 1.38 13.15 3.14
N VAL A 35 0.90 12.98 4.35
CA VAL A 35 -0.45 12.48 4.64
C VAL A 35 -1.52 13.40 4.05
N GLU A 36 -1.33 14.74 4.12
CA GLU A 36 -2.19 15.72 3.43
C GLU A 36 -2.30 15.41 1.92
N SER A 37 -1.16 15.25 1.24
CA SER A 37 -1.14 14.97 -0.20
C SER A 37 -1.76 13.61 -0.55
N TRP A 38 -1.57 12.61 0.31
CA TRP A 38 -2.16 11.28 0.10
C TRP A 38 -3.70 11.30 0.20
N TRP A 39 -4.25 12.01 1.21
CA TRP A 39 -5.70 12.19 1.32
C TRP A 39 -6.27 12.97 0.14
N LEU A 40 -5.61 14.04 -0.28
CA LEU A 40 -5.98 14.80 -1.47
C LEU A 40 -6.09 13.88 -2.70
N ALA A 41 -5.04 13.13 -3.04
CA ALA A 41 -5.02 12.22 -4.19
C ALA A 41 -6.09 11.13 -4.07
N SER A 42 -6.18 10.46 -2.92
CA SER A 42 -7.07 9.32 -2.70
C SER A 42 -8.55 9.71 -2.69
N VAL A 43 -8.90 10.95 -2.31
CA VAL A 43 -10.30 11.38 -2.25
C VAL A 43 -10.73 12.14 -3.51
N THR A 44 -9.89 13.02 -4.06
CA THR A 44 -10.27 13.89 -5.17
C THR A 44 -9.76 13.41 -6.53
N GLY A 45 -8.70 12.62 -6.58
CA GLY A 45 -8.10 12.15 -7.83
C GLY A 45 -9.10 11.37 -8.69
N PRO A 46 -9.12 11.60 -10.02
CA PRO A 46 -9.97 10.86 -10.96
C PRO A 46 -9.42 9.45 -11.29
N ASP A 47 -8.15 9.19 -11.04
CA ASP A 47 -7.40 7.99 -11.42
C ASP A 47 -7.35 6.94 -10.28
N GLN A 48 -8.49 6.66 -9.66
CA GLN A 48 -8.61 5.85 -8.45
C GLN A 48 -8.02 4.45 -8.54
N LEU A 49 -8.11 3.80 -9.71
CA LEU A 49 -7.49 2.48 -9.88
C LEU A 49 -5.96 2.57 -9.77
N ARG A 50 -5.36 3.61 -10.32
CA ARG A 50 -3.92 3.87 -10.23
C ARG A 50 -3.51 4.09 -8.77
N GLU A 51 -4.22 4.96 -8.06
CA GLU A 51 -3.97 5.22 -6.63
C GLU A 51 -4.11 3.95 -5.78
N ARG A 52 -5.11 3.13 -6.08
CA ARG A 52 -5.34 1.87 -5.37
C ARG A 52 -4.23 0.84 -5.61
N VAL A 53 -3.69 0.78 -6.83
CA VAL A 53 -2.55 -0.09 -7.17
C VAL A 53 -1.26 0.45 -6.54
N ALA A 54 -1.01 1.77 -6.59
CA ALA A 54 0.12 2.39 -5.93
C ALA A 54 0.11 2.15 -4.41
N PHE A 55 -1.07 2.24 -3.78
CA PHE A 55 -1.22 1.91 -2.37
C PHE A 55 -0.91 0.42 -2.09
N ALA A 56 -1.33 -0.50 -2.97
CA ALA A 56 -0.95 -1.90 -2.86
C ALA A 56 0.57 -2.11 -3.00
N TYR A 57 1.23 -1.41 -3.92
CA TYR A 57 2.68 -1.44 -4.06
C TYR A 57 3.40 -0.88 -2.84
N SER A 58 2.93 0.21 -2.24
CA SER A 58 3.53 0.78 -1.04
C SER A 58 3.52 -0.16 0.17
N GLN A 59 2.68 -1.20 0.12
CA GLN A 59 2.61 -2.27 1.12
C GLN A 59 3.50 -3.49 0.79
N ILE A 60 4.07 -3.54 -0.41
CA ILE A 60 5.04 -4.56 -0.85
C ILE A 60 6.45 -3.95 -0.80
N PHE A 61 6.60 -2.78 -1.37
CA PHE A 61 7.84 -1.99 -1.42
C PHE A 61 7.82 -0.97 -0.28
N VAL A 62 7.94 -1.46 0.95
CA VAL A 62 7.73 -0.65 2.15
C VAL A 62 8.89 0.29 2.42
N ILE A 63 8.59 1.57 2.57
CA ILE A 63 9.36 2.55 3.33
C ILE A 63 8.46 3.13 4.41
N SER A 64 9.02 3.71 5.47
CA SER A 64 8.19 4.27 6.54
C SER A 64 8.69 5.63 7.01
N LEU A 65 7.79 6.60 7.01
CA LEU A 65 7.98 7.94 7.60
C LEU A 65 7.95 7.92 9.15
N ALA A 66 7.66 6.77 9.76
CA ALA A 66 7.89 6.56 11.19
C ALA A 66 9.38 6.41 11.52
N SER A 67 10.23 6.21 10.50
CA SER A 67 11.68 6.15 10.62
C SER A 67 12.31 7.50 10.29
N ASP A 68 13.16 8.01 11.17
CA ASP A 68 13.84 9.30 11.02
C ASP A 68 14.78 9.36 9.80
N VAL A 69 15.10 8.21 9.20
CA VAL A 69 15.95 8.15 8.00
C VAL A 69 15.20 8.45 6.71
N VAL A 70 13.85 8.41 6.71
CA VAL A 70 13.01 8.67 5.54
C VAL A 70 12.56 10.13 5.53
N ASP A 71 12.97 10.85 4.51
CA ASP A 71 12.61 12.26 4.32
C ASP A 71 11.21 12.39 3.70
N PRO A 72 10.33 13.29 4.18
CA PRO A 72 8.98 13.44 3.64
C PRO A 72 8.92 13.80 2.15
N ARG A 73 9.82 14.69 1.66
CA ARG A 73 9.91 15.03 0.23
C ARG A 73 10.35 13.84 -0.61
N GLY A 74 11.35 13.11 -0.10
CA GLY A 74 11.82 11.86 -0.72
C GLY A 74 10.73 10.78 -0.73
N ALA A 75 9.94 10.66 0.34
CA ALA A 75 8.81 9.75 0.40
C ALA A 75 7.71 10.13 -0.60
N GLY A 76 7.45 11.43 -0.80
CA GLY A 76 6.54 11.92 -1.83
C GLY A 76 6.99 11.51 -3.23
N ALA A 77 8.26 11.75 -3.58
CA ALA A 77 8.83 11.32 -4.86
C ALA A 77 8.82 9.79 -5.03
N TYR A 78 9.05 9.04 -3.95
CA TYR A 78 8.94 7.59 -3.95
C TYR A 78 7.52 7.12 -4.26
N TYR A 79 6.51 7.71 -3.64
CA TYR A 79 5.11 7.36 -3.89
C TYR A 79 4.67 7.75 -5.31
N ASP A 80 5.10 8.92 -5.82
CA ASP A 80 4.90 9.33 -7.21
C ASP A 80 5.50 8.31 -8.20
N MET A 81 6.67 7.76 -7.87
CA MET A 81 7.30 6.69 -8.66
C MET A 81 6.45 5.42 -8.67
N LEU A 82 5.89 5.00 -7.53
CA LEU A 82 4.97 3.85 -7.46
C LEU A 82 3.70 4.11 -8.28
N THR A 83 3.11 5.28 -8.15
CA THR A 83 1.89 5.71 -8.88
C THR A 83 2.13 5.75 -10.39
N ALA A 84 3.25 6.30 -10.84
CA ALA A 84 3.61 6.35 -12.26
C ALA A 84 3.80 4.95 -12.87
N ASN A 85 4.27 3.98 -12.08
CA ASN A 85 4.54 2.61 -12.52
C ASN A 85 3.42 1.62 -12.17
N ALA A 86 2.24 2.10 -11.75
CA ALA A 86 1.12 1.24 -11.35
C ALA A 86 0.72 0.20 -12.43
N PHE A 87 0.87 0.55 -13.71
CA PHE A 87 0.54 -0.29 -14.86
C PHE A 87 1.73 -0.48 -15.81
N GLY A 88 2.95 -0.19 -15.34
CA GLY A 88 4.19 -0.38 -16.09
C GLY A 88 4.70 -1.82 -16.07
N ASN A 89 6.00 -2.00 -16.31
CA ASN A 89 6.63 -3.31 -16.19
C ASN A 89 7.21 -3.51 -14.78
N TYR A 90 7.00 -4.69 -14.21
CA TYR A 90 7.47 -5.02 -12.86
C TYR A 90 9.00 -4.97 -12.74
N ARG A 91 9.74 -5.32 -13.81
CA ARG A 91 11.20 -5.25 -13.84
C ARG A 91 11.69 -3.80 -13.69
N ASP A 92 11.04 -2.87 -14.40
CA ASP A 92 11.36 -1.45 -14.35
C ASP A 92 11.00 -0.84 -12.98
N LEU A 93 9.84 -1.26 -12.42
CA LEU A 93 9.44 -0.86 -11.07
C LEU A 93 10.47 -1.33 -10.04
N LEU A 94 10.92 -2.59 -10.11
CA LEU A 94 11.91 -3.15 -9.20
C LEU A 94 13.23 -2.38 -9.26
N GLU A 95 13.69 -1.98 -10.45
CA GLU A 95 14.90 -1.17 -10.61
C GLU A 95 14.74 0.23 -10.01
N LYS A 96 13.61 0.89 -10.28
CA LYS A 96 13.34 2.22 -9.72
C LYS A 96 13.23 2.20 -8.20
N VAL A 97 12.65 1.14 -7.62
CA VAL A 97 12.63 0.92 -6.17
C VAL A 97 14.04 0.71 -5.64
N THR A 98 14.84 -0.15 -6.30
CA THR A 98 16.23 -0.44 -5.91
C THR A 98 17.11 0.80 -5.94
N LEU A 99 16.93 1.67 -6.91
CA LEU A 99 17.73 2.90 -7.04
C LEU A 99 17.16 4.10 -6.26
N ASN A 100 16.05 3.92 -5.56
CA ASN A 100 15.47 5.04 -4.80
C ASN A 100 16.22 5.26 -3.47
N PRO A 101 16.67 6.50 -3.17
CA PRO A 101 17.43 6.78 -1.96
C PRO A 101 16.66 6.59 -0.67
N MET A 102 15.32 6.73 -0.66
CA MET A 102 14.52 6.47 0.54
C MET A 102 14.45 4.97 0.86
N MET A 103 14.34 4.13 -0.17
CA MET A 103 14.49 2.68 -0.01
C MET A 103 15.92 2.33 0.45
N GLY A 104 16.94 2.95 -0.17
CA GLY A 104 18.34 2.78 0.20
C GLY A 104 18.63 3.13 1.67
N ARG A 105 17.99 4.17 2.18
CA ARG A 105 18.08 4.58 3.60
C ARG A 105 17.30 3.62 4.50
N TYR A 106 16.08 3.29 4.13
CA TYR A 106 15.19 2.48 4.97
C TYR A 106 15.71 1.04 5.13
N LEU A 107 16.29 0.46 4.07
CA LEU A 107 16.86 -0.89 4.09
C LEU A 107 18.41 -0.90 4.09
N THR A 108 19.03 0.20 4.54
CA THR A 108 20.43 0.34 4.98
C THR A 108 21.50 0.10 3.91
N TYR A 109 21.16 0.00 2.62
CA TYR A 109 22.17 -0.23 1.58
C TYR A 109 22.64 1.02 0.85
N LEU A 110 22.05 2.20 1.07
CA LEU A 110 22.59 3.45 0.61
C LEU A 110 23.92 3.72 1.32
N GLY A 111 25.02 3.87 0.56
CA GLY A 111 26.36 4.01 1.12
C GLY A 111 26.98 2.69 1.60
N ASN A 112 26.39 1.55 1.24
CA ASN A 112 26.96 0.23 1.52
C ASN A 112 28.31 0.06 0.80
N MET A 113 29.36 -0.26 1.55
CA MET A 113 30.71 -0.43 1.03
C MET A 113 31.01 -1.90 0.76
N LYS A 114 31.85 -2.15 -0.26
CA LYS A 114 32.42 -3.46 -0.51
C LYS A 114 33.18 -4.01 0.69
N GLU A 115 33.41 -5.31 0.69
CA GLU A 115 34.28 -6.01 1.61
C GLU A 115 35.68 -5.38 1.64
N ASP A 116 36.36 -5.42 2.78
CA ASP A 116 37.77 -5.01 2.91
C ASP A 116 38.73 -6.22 2.73
N ALA A 117 39.98 -5.90 2.43
CA ALA A 117 41.00 -6.94 2.25
C ALA A 117 41.32 -7.72 3.54
N ALA A 118 41.02 -7.16 4.71
CA ALA A 118 41.25 -7.78 6.01
C ALA A 118 40.06 -8.70 6.42
N GLY A 119 38.94 -8.70 5.67
CA GLY A 119 37.75 -9.48 6.01
C GLY A 119 37.00 -8.99 7.25
N THR A 120 37.27 -7.75 7.68
CA THR A 120 36.64 -7.14 8.87
C THR A 120 35.33 -6.43 8.53
N ARG A 121 35.14 -6.06 7.26
CA ARG A 121 33.88 -5.48 6.74
C ARG A 121 33.26 -6.42 5.73
N THR A 122 31.97 -6.71 5.94
CA THR A 122 31.11 -7.41 4.98
C THR A 122 30.05 -6.43 4.43
N PRO A 123 29.61 -6.60 3.17
CA PRO A 123 28.48 -5.85 2.65
C PRO A 123 27.23 -6.01 3.50
N ASP A 124 26.44 -4.95 3.65
CA ASP A 124 25.14 -5.02 4.30
C ASP A 124 24.18 -5.92 3.50
N GLU A 125 23.57 -6.89 4.17
CA GLU A 125 22.72 -7.93 3.58
C GLU A 125 21.23 -7.60 3.62
N ASN A 126 20.82 -6.51 4.30
CA ASN A 126 19.41 -6.25 4.59
C ASN A 126 18.57 -6.15 3.32
N TYR A 127 18.96 -5.28 2.39
CA TYR A 127 18.23 -5.15 1.13
C TYR A 127 18.26 -6.42 0.28
N ALA A 128 19.39 -7.12 0.22
CA ALA A 128 19.50 -8.39 -0.51
C ALA A 128 18.49 -9.42 0.01
N ARG A 129 18.31 -9.50 1.32
CA ARG A 129 17.31 -10.35 1.96
C ARG A 129 15.89 -9.92 1.60
N GLU A 130 15.58 -8.63 1.76
CA GLU A 130 14.23 -8.14 1.61
C GLU A 130 13.76 -8.12 0.15
N VAL A 131 14.64 -7.84 -0.81
CA VAL A 131 14.28 -7.91 -2.23
C VAL A 131 13.92 -9.33 -2.67
N MET A 132 14.59 -10.35 -2.12
CA MET A 132 14.23 -11.75 -2.33
C MET A 132 12.97 -12.13 -1.56
N GLN A 133 12.91 -11.83 -0.26
CA GLN A 133 11.87 -12.32 0.63
C GLN A 133 10.52 -11.64 0.45
N LEU A 134 10.51 -10.29 0.35
CA LEU A 134 9.28 -9.50 0.38
C LEU A 134 8.84 -9.01 -0.99
N MET A 135 9.79 -8.84 -1.92
CA MET A 135 9.50 -8.17 -3.18
C MET A 135 9.47 -9.12 -4.39
N THR A 136 10.11 -10.31 -4.34
CA THR A 136 10.21 -11.18 -5.53
C THR A 136 9.91 -12.66 -5.29
N LEU A 137 10.58 -13.33 -4.34
CA LEU A 137 10.59 -14.80 -4.27
C LEU A 137 9.73 -15.35 -3.13
N GLY A 138 9.67 -14.66 -2.00
CA GLY A 138 9.16 -15.24 -0.75
C GLY A 138 10.14 -16.23 -0.14
N LEU A 139 9.73 -16.90 0.95
CA LEU A 139 10.58 -17.84 1.70
C LEU A 139 10.70 -19.22 1.07
N TYR A 140 9.70 -19.63 0.29
CA TYR A 140 9.60 -21.00 -0.24
C TYR A 140 9.48 -21.01 -1.75
N GLN A 141 9.98 -22.08 -2.37
CA GLN A 141 9.76 -22.35 -3.79
C GLN A 141 8.27 -22.57 -4.05
N LEU A 142 7.75 -21.97 -5.12
CA LEU A 142 6.34 -22.00 -5.44
C LEU A 142 6.08 -22.75 -6.76
N ASN A 143 4.94 -23.43 -6.81
CA ASN A 143 4.29 -23.81 -8.05
C ASN A 143 3.64 -22.56 -8.69
N LEU A 144 3.23 -22.65 -9.94
CA LEU A 144 2.60 -21.53 -10.65
C LEU A 144 1.29 -21.06 -9.97
N ASP A 145 0.61 -21.96 -9.29
CA ASP A 145 -0.62 -21.71 -8.53
C ASP A 145 -0.38 -21.08 -7.13
N GLY A 146 0.88 -20.75 -6.80
CA GLY A 146 1.25 -20.16 -5.53
C GLY A 146 1.32 -21.15 -4.36
N THR A 147 1.12 -22.45 -4.57
CA THR A 147 1.34 -23.46 -3.53
C THR A 147 2.83 -23.72 -3.36
N PRO A 148 3.32 -23.96 -2.11
CA PRO A 148 4.72 -24.29 -1.88
C PRO A 148 5.11 -25.62 -2.53
N LYS A 149 6.31 -25.69 -3.11
CA LYS A 149 6.95 -26.96 -3.44
C LYS A 149 7.51 -27.59 -2.17
N THR A 150 7.39 -28.91 -2.06
CA THR A 150 7.82 -29.67 -0.90
C THR A 150 8.85 -30.73 -1.25
N ASP A 151 9.64 -31.13 -0.25
CA ASP A 151 10.47 -32.34 -0.31
C ASP A 151 9.61 -33.61 -0.17
N LEU A 152 10.27 -34.75 -0.17
CA LEU A 152 9.62 -36.08 -0.03
C LEU A 152 8.90 -36.27 1.32
N ASN A 153 9.21 -35.44 2.31
CA ASN A 153 8.59 -35.47 3.64
C ASN A 153 7.48 -34.41 3.79
N GLY A 154 7.14 -33.70 2.72
CA GLY A 154 6.12 -32.64 2.72
C GLY A 154 6.61 -31.29 3.29
N LYS A 155 7.92 -31.12 3.55
CA LYS A 155 8.48 -29.87 4.05
C LYS A 155 8.69 -28.89 2.91
N PRO A 156 8.24 -27.61 3.03
CA PRO A 156 8.48 -26.60 1.99
C PRO A 156 9.97 -26.38 1.70
N LEU A 157 10.32 -26.30 0.42
CA LEU A 157 11.68 -26.04 -0.06
C LEU A 157 11.98 -24.54 0.04
N ALA A 158 13.12 -24.17 0.60
CA ALA A 158 13.56 -22.77 0.65
C ALA A 158 13.80 -22.21 -0.76
N SER A 159 13.44 -20.94 -0.98
CA SER A 159 13.63 -20.27 -2.28
C SER A 159 15.04 -19.74 -2.49
N TYR A 160 15.77 -19.44 -1.43
CA TYR A 160 17.15 -18.97 -1.43
C TYR A 160 17.88 -19.43 -0.16
N SER A 161 19.20 -19.37 -0.18
CA SER A 161 20.09 -19.72 0.93
C SER A 161 20.79 -18.48 1.52
N PRO A 162 21.44 -18.57 2.68
CA PRO A 162 22.31 -17.51 3.21
C PRO A 162 23.42 -17.11 2.23
N ALA A 163 23.97 -18.05 1.45
CA ALA A 163 25.00 -17.75 0.45
C ALA A 163 24.46 -16.88 -0.69
N ASP A 164 23.20 -17.07 -1.11
CA ASP A 164 22.54 -16.21 -2.11
C ASP A 164 22.40 -14.78 -1.59
N ILE A 165 22.09 -14.60 -0.29
CA ILE A 165 21.98 -13.28 0.33
C ILE A 165 23.35 -12.58 0.29
N SER A 166 24.40 -13.23 0.78
CA SER A 166 25.76 -12.65 0.82
C SER A 166 26.29 -12.36 -0.58
N GLY A 167 26.01 -13.24 -1.56
CA GLY A 167 26.37 -13.02 -2.96
C GLY A 167 25.68 -11.83 -3.59
N LEU A 168 24.35 -11.72 -3.37
CA LEU A 168 23.54 -10.62 -3.89
C LEU A 168 23.86 -9.29 -3.20
N ALA A 169 24.20 -9.28 -1.90
CA ALA A 169 24.56 -8.07 -1.15
C ALA A 169 25.73 -7.31 -1.78
N LYS A 170 26.68 -8.02 -2.38
CA LYS A 170 27.82 -7.41 -3.07
C LYS A 170 27.41 -6.55 -4.28
N VAL A 171 26.30 -6.88 -4.94
CA VAL A 171 25.75 -6.10 -6.06
C VAL A 171 25.26 -4.73 -5.60
N PHE A 172 24.77 -4.64 -4.37
CA PHE A 172 24.22 -3.40 -3.81
C PHE A 172 25.27 -2.51 -3.12
N THR A 173 26.55 -2.86 -3.22
CA THR A 173 27.66 -2.01 -2.73
C THR A 173 27.94 -0.87 -3.69
N GLY A 174 28.45 0.26 -3.19
CA GLY A 174 28.86 1.41 -3.98
C GLY A 174 27.73 2.30 -4.48
N TRP A 175 26.47 1.97 -4.22
CA TRP A 175 25.33 2.82 -4.56
C TRP A 175 25.09 3.85 -3.44
N SER A 176 24.99 5.13 -3.81
CA SER A 176 24.75 6.21 -2.86
C SER A 176 24.11 7.44 -3.51
N TRP A 177 24.04 8.51 -2.74
CA TRP A 177 23.39 9.76 -3.11
C TRP A 177 23.75 10.25 -4.51
N TYR A 178 22.75 10.74 -5.23
CA TYR A 178 23.00 11.51 -6.44
C TYR A 178 23.89 12.73 -6.13
N SER A 179 24.89 12.95 -6.97
CA SER A 179 25.71 14.15 -6.98
C SER A 179 26.18 14.43 -8.41
N PRO A 180 26.14 15.69 -8.87
CA PRO A 180 26.73 16.07 -10.15
C PRO A 180 28.28 15.99 -10.14
N ALA A 181 28.88 15.94 -8.94
CA ALA A 181 30.34 15.79 -8.74
C ALA A 181 30.60 14.71 -7.68
N PRO A 182 30.54 13.40 -8.05
CA PRO A 182 30.71 12.29 -7.11
C PRO A 182 32.07 12.31 -6.44
N SER A 183 32.11 12.17 -5.11
CA SER A 183 33.31 12.18 -4.28
C SER A 183 33.13 11.28 -3.05
N ALA A 184 34.20 11.03 -2.30
CA ALA A 184 34.11 10.32 -1.03
C ALA A 184 33.16 11.04 -0.03
N SER A 185 33.15 12.36 -0.03
CA SER A 185 32.27 13.17 0.82
C SER A 185 30.81 13.00 0.42
N THR A 186 30.48 13.08 -0.88
CA THR A 186 29.10 12.92 -1.34
C THR A 186 28.59 11.48 -1.18
N PHE A 187 29.48 10.48 -1.23
CA PHE A 187 29.13 9.09 -0.95
C PHE A 187 28.57 8.92 0.46
N VAL A 188 29.14 9.58 1.45
CA VAL A 188 28.68 9.51 2.85
C VAL A 188 27.65 10.60 3.20
N GLY A 189 27.17 11.36 2.22
CA GLY A 189 26.12 12.38 2.40
C GLY A 189 26.65 13.77 2.79
N GLY A 190 27.96 14.04 2.62
CA GLY A 190 28.51 15.38 2.78
C GLY A 190 28.19 16.26 1.56
N ASN A 191 27.82 17.53 1.80
CA ASN A 191 27.41 18.50 0.75
C ASN A 191 26.34 17.93 -0.21
N PRO A 192 25.17 17.52 0.29
CA PRO A 192 24.18 16.87 -0.52
C PRO A 192 23.61 17.84 -1.56
N ASP A 193 23.41 17.34 -2.79
CA ASP A 193 22.58 18.03 -3.78
C ASP A 193 21.17 18.21 -3.21
N PRO A 194 20.50 19.36 -3.41
CA PRO A 194 19.14 19.60 -2.91
C PRO A 194 18.12 18.51 -3.31
N ASP A 195 18.34 17.90 -4.49
CA ASP A 195 17.49 16.85 -5.01
C ASP A 195 18.03 15.43 -4.77
N SER A 196 19.12 15.27 -4.02
CA SER A 196 19.70 13.95 -3.72
C SER A 196 18.71 12.97 -3.08
N LYS A 197 17.70 13.48 -2.36
CA LYS A 197 16.65 12.65 -1.73
C LYS A 197 15.55 12.19 -2.68
N VAL A 198 15.41 12.81 -3.85
CA VAL A 198 14.37 12.51 -4.85
C VAL A 198 14.92 11.89 -6.12
N ARG A 199 16.20 12.16 -6.45
CA ARG A 199 16.88 11.53 -7.60
C ARG A 199 17.36 10.13 -7.26
N GLN A 200 17.44 9.28 -8.27
CA GLN A 200 17.98 7.93 -8.12
C GLN A 200 19.42 7.96 -7.64
N MET A 201 19.80 6.98 -6.82
CA MET A 201 21.17 6.73 -6.42
C MET A 201 22.06 6.51 -7.64
N ILE A 202 23.33 6.87 -7.50
CA ILE A 202 24.37 6.65 -8.52
C ILE A 202 25.45 5.71 -7.98
N ILE A 203 26.19 5.09 -8.89
CA ILE A 203 27.32 4.25 -8.51
C ILE A 203 28.56 5.10 -8.19
N TYR A 204 29.25 4.70 -7.13
CA TYR A 204 30.58 5.18 -6.75
C TYR A 204 31.55 4.00 -6.88
N PRO A 205 32.25 3.88 -8.03
CA PRO A 205 32.96 2.65 -8.40
C PRO A 205 33.98 2.16 -7.36
N GLN A 206 34.65 3.08 -6.67
CA GLN A 206 35.65 2.72 -5.66
C GLN A 206 35.09 1.96 -4.47
N TYR A 207 33.79 2.03 -4.20
CA TYR A 207 33.10 1.36 -3.10
C TYR A 207 32.31 0.13 -3.54
N HIS A 208 32.24 -0.16 -4.86
CA HIS A 208 31.55 -1.35 -5.38
C HIS A 208 32.47 -2.58 -5.31
N SER A 209 31.88 -3.74 -4.97
CA SER A 209 32.59 -5.01 -4.88
C SER A 209 33.07 -5.48 -6.25
N THR A 210 34.33 -5.87 -6.33
CA THR A 210 34.96 -6.47 -7.52
C THR A 210 35.15 -7.97 -7.39
N SER A 211 34.79 -8.57 -6.25
CA SER A 211 34.86 -10.01 -6.06
C SER A 211 33.71 -10.73 -6.77
N GLN A 212 33.87 -12.04 -6.93
CA GLN A 212 32.80 -12.89 -7.47
C GLN A 212 31.50 -12.72 -6.68
N LYS A 213 30.39 -12.63 -7.37
CA LYS A 213 29.03 -12.56 -6.84
C LYS A 213 28.24 -13.77 -7.37
N ALA A 214 27.77 -14.64 -6.48
CA ALA A 214 26.99 -15.82 -6.84
C ALA A 214 25.68 -15.82 -6.05
N PHE A 215 24.55 -15.92 -6.73
CA PHE A 215 23.21 -15.91 -6.14
C PHE A 215 22.19 -16.54 -7.08
N LEU A 216 21.29 -17.33 -6.56
CA LEU A 216 20.15 -17.92 -7.29
C LEU A 216 20.55 -18.62 -8.61
N GLY A 217 21.71 -19.25 -8.64
CA GLY A 217 22.26 -19.94 -9.82
C GLY A 217 22.95 -19.01 -10.83
N ALA A 218 22.89 -17.69 -10.67
CA ALA A 218 23.67 -16.74 -11.46
C ALA A 218 25.06 -16.52 -10.85
N THR A 219 26.06 -16.26 -11.69
CA THR A 219 27.42 -15.92 -11.26
C THR A 219 27.93 -14.73 -12.07
N ILE A 220 28.35 -13.68 -11.35
CA ILE A 220 29.12 -12.57 -11.92
C ILE A 220 30.58 -12.81 -11.53
N PRO A 221 31.49 -13.03 -12.47
CA PRO A 221 32.89 -13.29 -12.17
C PRO A 221 33.56 -12.12 -11.46
N ALA A 222 34.61 -12.39 -10.70
CA ALA A 222 35.47 -11.34 -10.17
C ALA A 222 36.11 -10.55 -11.34
N SER A 223 36.16 -9.23 -11.21
CA SER A 223 36.67 -8.34 -12.26
C SER A 223 37.44 -7.17 -11.64
N ALA A 224 38.57 -6.82 -12.25
CA ALA A 224 39.29 -5.61 -11.89
C ALA A 224 38.56 -4.33 -12.36
N THR A 225 37.73 -4.44 -13.39
CA THR A 225 36.90 -3.34 -13.89
C THR A 225 35.53 -3.38 -13.19
N VAL A 226 35.14 -2.25 -12.60
CA VAL A 226 33.83 -2.10 -11.93
C VAL A 226 32.75 -1.83 -12.98
N ASP A 227 31.70 -2.63 -12.95
CA ASP A 227 30.47 -2.42 -13.71
C ASP A 227 29.24 -2.57 -12.81
N GLY A 228 29.04 -1.62 -11.89
CA GLY A 228 27.90 -1.65 -10.98
C GLY A 228 26.53 -1.68 -11.66
N PRO A 229 26.28 -0.88 -12.72
CA PRO A 229 25.04 -0.97 -13.51
C PRO A 229 24.82 -2.33 -14.18
N GLY A 230 25.88 -2.94 -14.75
CA GLY A 230 25.81 -4.27 -15.34
C GLY A 230 25.51 -5.35 -14.31
N ASP A 231 26.19 -5.31 -13.16
CA ASP A 231 25.93 -6.22 -12.03
C ASP A 231 24.50 -6.08 -11.51
N LEU A 232 24.00 -4.86 -11.35
CA LEU A 232 22.64 -4.58 -10.95
C LEU A 232 21.63 -5.14 -11.96
N LYS A 233 21.89 -4.94 -13.25
CA LYS A 233 21.03 -5.49 -14.32
C LYS A 233 20.93 -7.01 -14.23
N ILE A 234 22.06 -7.71 -14.10
CA ILE A 234 22.09 -9.18 -13.96
C ILE A 234 21.29 -9.61 -12.73
N ALA A 235 21.48 -8.94 -11.59
CA ALA A 235 20.78 -9.26 -10.35
C ALA A 235 19.27 -9.09 -10.48
N LEU A 236 18.82 -7.96 -10.97
CA LEU A 236 17.39 -7.68 -11.11
C LEU A 236 16.74 -8.54 -12.21
N ASP A 237 17.43 -8.85 -13.28
CA ASP A 237 16.96 -9.78 -14.31
C ASP A 237 16.84 -11.21 -13.73
N THR A 238 17.79 -11.66 -12.90
CA THR A 238 17.73 -12.95 -12.21
C THR A 238 16.53 -13.04 -11.30
N LEU A 239 16.30 -12.02 -10.45
CA LEU A 239 15.15 -11.94 -9.56
C LEU A 239 13.83 -11.90 -10.34
N PHE A 240 13.75 -11.06 -11.35
CA PHE A 240 12.55 -10.91 -12.18
C PHE A 240 12.19 -12.18 -12.94
N ASN A 241 13.18 -12.88 -13.50
CA ASN A 241 12.97 -14.10 -14.28
C ASN A 241 12.83 -15.36 -13.42
N HIS A 242 13.06 -15.26 -12.11
CA HIS A 242 12.91 -16.41 -11.22
C HIS A 242 11.47 -16.97 -11.26
N PRO A 243 11.29 -18.31 -11.30
CA PRO A 243 9.95 -18.93 -11.39
C PRO A 243 8.97 -18.49 -10.30
N ASN A 244 9.46 -18.17 -9.11
CA ASN A 244 8.62 -17.73 -7.99
C ASN A 244 8.01 -16.35 -8.17
N THR A 245 8.64 -15.44 -8.91
CA THR A 245 8.26 -14.03 -8.95
C THR A 245 6.84 -13.83 -9.46
N GLY A 246 6.46 -14.55 -10.51
CA GLY A 246 5.09 -14.51 -11.03
C GLY A 246 4.03 -14.88 -9.99
N PRO A 247 4.04 -16.10 -9.46
CA PRO A 247 3.02 -16.53 -8.48
C PRO A 247 3.09 -15.74 -7.16
N PHE A 248 4.28 -15.37 -6.68
CA PHE A 248 4.44 -14.59 -5.45
C PHE A 248 3.80 -13.21 -5.57
N VAL A 249 4.16 -12.44 -6.60
CA VAL A 249 3.64 -11.08 -6.83
C VAL A 249 2.13 -11.12 -7.11
N SER A 250 1.67 -12.08 -7.90
CA SER A 250 0.26 -12.25 -8.22
C SER A 250 -0.58 -12.49 -6.97
N ARG A 251 -0.18 -13.43 -6.11
CA ARG A 251 -0.88 -13.69 -4.84
C ARG A 251 -0.89 -12.46 -3.94
N GLN A 252 0.24 -11.76 -3.80
CA GLN A 252 0.37 -10.54 -3.01
C GLN A 252 -0.62 -9.46 -3.46
N LEU A 253 -0.78 -9.26 -4.78
CA LEU A 253 -1.69 -8.26 -5.32
C LEU A 253 -3.16 -8.68 -5.21
N ILE A 254 -3.49 -9.96 -5.45
CA ILE A 254 -4.85 -10.46 -5.25
C ILE A 254 -5.30 -10.22 -3.80
N GLN A 255 -4.42 -10.52 -2.82
CA GLN A 255 -4.73 -10.32 -1.40
C GLN A 255 -4.97 -8.85 -1.04
N ARG A 256 -4.29 -7.90 -1.70
CA ARG A 256 -4.48 -6.46 -1.45
C ARG A 256 -5.68 -5.87 -2.18
N LEU A 257 -6.02 -6.40 -3.34
CA LEU A 257 -7.03 -5.81 -4.22
C LEU A 257 -8.40 -6.50 -4.11
N VAL A 258 -8.45 -7.81 -3.87
CA VAL A 258 -9.69 -8.60 -4.01
C VAL A 258 -10.00 -9.42 -2.76
N THR A 259 -9.24 -10.47 -2.45
CA THR A 259 -9.58 -11.45 -1.39
C THR A 259 -8.34 -11.95 -0.65
N SER A 260 -8.48 -12.21 0.65
CA SER A 260 -7.38 -12.69 1.50
C SER A 260 -6.95 -14.12 1.13
N ASN A 261 -7.87 -14.96 0.67
CA ASN A 261 -7.64 -16.38 0.39
C ASN A 261 -7.99 -16.71 -1.07
N PRO A 262 -7.20 -16.26 -2.05
CA PRO A 262 -7.44 -16.64 -3.45
C PRO A 262 -7.24 -18.16 -3.64
N SER A 263 -8.07 -18.78 -4.48
CA SER A 263 -7.85 -20.17 -4.87
C SER A 263 -6.51 -20.34 -5.61
N PRO A 264 -5.89 -21.54 -5.55
CA PRO A 264 -4.71 -21.85 -6.36
C PRO A 264 -4.94 -21.60 -7.85
N ALA A 265 -6.14 -21.92 -8.36
CA ALA A 265 -6.50 -21.68 -9.76
C ALA A 265 -6.52 -20.19 -10.14
N TYR A 266 -6.99 -19.34 -9.24
CA TYR A 266 -6.96 -17.88 -9.46
C TYR A 266 -5.52 -17.36 -9.50
N VAL A 267 -4.68 -17.76 -8.54
CA VAL A 267 -3.25 -17.39 -8.53
C VAL A 267 -2.57 -17.87 -9.82
N GLN A 268 -2.83 -19.11 -10.27
CA GLN A 268 -2.26 -19.67 -11.49
C GLN A 268 -2.61 -18.85 -12.73
N ARG A 269 -3.87 -18.46 -12.89
CA ARG A 269 -4.31 -17.64 -14.05
C ARG A 269 -3.59 -16.30 -14.07
N VAL A 270 -3.54 -15.60 -12.94
CA VAL A 270 -2.87 -14.29 -12.84
C VAL A 270 -1.35 -14.42 -13.01
N ALA A 271 -0.72 -15.43 -12.41
CA ALA A 271 0.71 -15.71 -12.58
C ALA A 271 1.06 -16.09 -14.03
N GLY A 272 0.15 -16.75 -14.73
CA GLY A 272 0.27 -17.01 -16.16
C GLY A 272 0.35 -15.71 -16.96
N VAL A 273 -0.51 -14.75 -16.67
CA VAL A 273 -0.50 -13.40 -17.29
C VAL A 273 0.75 -12.61 -16.90
N PHE A 274 1.21 -12.70 -15.66
CA PHE A 274 2.50 -12.10 -15.25
C PHE A 274 3.66 -12.67 -16.07
N ASN A 275 3.67 -13.98 -16.32
CA ASN A 275 4.73 -14.64 -17.10
C ASN A 275 4.67 -14.30 -18.58
N ASN A 276 3.47 -14.08 -19.13
CA ASN A 276 3.23 -13.69 -20.50
C ASN A 276 1.84 -13.06 -20.63
N ASN A 277 1.78 -11.79 -20.99
CA ASN A 277 0.54 -11.03 -21.15
C ASN A 277 -0.26 -11.40 -22.43
N GLY A 278 0.14 -12.42 -23.16
CA GLY A 278 -0.44 -12.81 -24.45
C GLY A 278 0.28 -12.21 -25.67
N ALA A 279 1.14 -11.21 -25.45
CA ALA A 279 1.99 -10.58 -26.48
C ALA A 279 3.49 -10.88 -26.28
N GLY A 280 3.83 -11.86 -25.43
CA GLY A 280 5.22 -12.24 -25.14
C GLY A 280 5.91 -11.37 -24.09
N VAL A 281 5.20 -10.48 -23.39
CA VAL A 281 5.77 -9.59 -22.39
C VAL A 281 5.55 -10.17 -20.99
N ARG A 282 6.65 -10.36 -20.24
CA ARG A 282 6.64 -10.72 -18.83
C ARG A 282 6.54 -9.45 -17.97
N GLY A 283 5.78 -9.51 -16.87
CA GLY A 283 5.70 -8.46 -15.87
C GLY A 283 4.91 -7.21 -16.32
N ASP A 284 4.04 -7.34 -17.31
CA ASP A 284 3.08 -6.28 -17.68
C ASP A 284 2.03 -6.12 -16.58
N MET A 285 2.20 -5.10 -15.73
CA MET A 285 1.35 -4.91 -14.57
C MET A 285 -0.05 -4.39 -14.94
N GLY A 286 -0.20 -3.75 -16.09
CA GLY A 286 -1.53 -3.40 -16.63
C GLY A 286 -2.34 -4.66 -16.95
N ALA A 287 -1.72 -5.62 -17.62
CA ALA A 287 -2.34 -6.93 -17.89
C ALA A 287 -2.61 -7.71 -16.61
N VAL A 288 -1.66 -7.71 -15.65
CA VAL A 288 -1.80 -8.41 -14.36
C VAL A 288 -2.96 -7.84 -13.54
N VAL A 289 -3.06 -6.51 -13.39
CA VAL A 289 -4.15 -5.86 -12.65
C VAL A 289 -5.50 -6.13 -13.34
N THR A 290 -5.53 -6.09 -14.67
CA THR A 290 -6.73 -6.46 -15.44
C THR A 290 -7.13 -7.92 -15.16
N ALA A 291 -6.17 -8.86 -15.22
CA ALA A 291 -6.43 -10.26 -14.92
C ALA A 291 -6.95 -10.47 -13.49
N ILE A 292 -6.41 -9.74 -12.51
CA ILE A 292 -6.89 -9.79 -11.12
C ILE A 292 -8.35 -9.33 -11.04
N LEU A 293 -8.66 -8.16 -11.56
CA LEU A 293 -9.98 -7.53 -11.36
C LEU A 293 -11.09 -8.13 -12.24
N MET A 294 -10.72 -8.74 -13.36
CA MET A 294 -11.67 -9.36 -14.30
C MET A 294 -11.77 -10.87 -14.15
N ASP A 295 -11.01 -11.47 -13.23
CA ASP A 295 -11.07 -12.92 -12.99
C ASP A 295 -12.50 -13.36 -12.59
N PRO A 296 -12.97 -14.51 -13.08
CA PRO A 296 -14.27 -15.05 -12.68
C PRO A 296 -14.43 -15.16 -11.16
N GLU A 297 -13.38 -15.54 -10.42
CA GLU A 297 -13.44 -15.64 -8.95
C GLU A 297 -13.64 -14.27 -8.28
N ALA A 298 -13.10 -13.19 -8.88
CA ALA A 298 -13.31 -11.83 -8.37
C ALA A 298 -14.68 -11.22 -8.74
N ARG A 299 -15.38 -11.79 -9.73
CA ARG A 299 -16.58 -11.18 -10.32
C ARG A 299 -17.84 -12.02 -10.14
N ASN A 300 -17.72 -13.29 -9.74
CA ASN A 300 -18.85 -14.19 -9.62
C ASN A 300 -19.58 -13.96 -8.29
N ALA A 301 -20.91 -13.80 -8.35
CA ALA A 301 -21.76 -13.66 -7.17
C ALA A 301 -21.64 -14.87 -6.22
N THR A 302 -21.44 -16.09 -6.75
CA THR A 302 -21.25 -17.29 -5.91
C THR A 302 -19.97 -17.24 -5.06
N SER A 303 -18.91 -16.56 -5.50
CA SER A 303 -17.73 -16.35 -4.66
C SER A 303 -18.05 -15.47 -3.45
N ALA A 304 -18.93 -14.48 -3.62
CA ALA A 304 -19.34 -13.60 -2.53
C ALA A 304 -20.22 -14.32 -1.47
N GLU A 305 -20.83 -15.45 -1.82
CA GLU A 305 -21.62 -16.29 -0.89
C GLU A 305 -20.73 -17.21 -0.03
N ASP A 306 -19.49 -17.51 -0.46
CA ASP A 306 -18.57 -18.32 0.33
C ASP A 306 -18.11 -17.54 1.58
N PRO A 307 -18.37 -18.06 2.80
CA PRO A 307 -17.94 -17.41 4.04
C PRO A 307 -16.41 -17.31 4.19
N ALA A 308 -15.63 -18.06 3.42
CA ALA A 308 -14.17 -17.97 3.39
C ALA A 308 -13.65 -16.93 2.38
N TYR A 309 -14.50 -16.42 1.49
CA TYR A 309 -14.13 -15.44 0.48
C TYR A 309 -14.22 -13.99 1.00
N GLY A 310 -13.34 -13.15 0.48
CA GLY A 310 -13.29 -11.73 0.79
C GLY A 310 -12.09 -11.34 1.63
N LYS A 311 -12.06 -10.07 2.02
CA LYS A 311 -11.03 -9.49 2.87
C LYS A 311 -11.61 -8.41 3.78
N LEU A 312 -10.99 -8.20 4.92
CA LEU A 312 -11.30 -7.03 5.74
C LEU A 312 -10.79 -5.78 5.02
N ARG A 313 -11.67 -4.81 4.78
CA ARG A 313 -11.24 -3.52 4.20
C ARG A 313 -10.33 -2.79 5.18
N GLU A 314 -9.26 -2.24 4.66
CA GLU A 314 -8.32 -1.44 5.44
C GLU A 314 -8.99 -0.17 5.97
N PRO A 315 -8.72 0.25 7.23
CA PRO A 315 -9.37 1.43 7.82
C PRO A 315 -9.25 2.69 6.97
N VAL A 316 -8.07 2.99 6.40
CA VAL A 316 -7.90 4.16 5.52
C VAL A 316 -8.70 4.05 4.22
N ILE A 317 -8.88 2.83 3.68
CA ILE A 317 -9.72 2.59 2.50
C ILE A 317 -11.20 2.78 2.82
N ARG A 318 -11.65 2.36 4.00
CA ARG A 318 -13.04 2.63 4.45
C ARG A 318 -13.31 4.12 4.54
N MET A 319 -12.35 4.88 5.11
CA MET A 319 -12.46 6.32 5.26
C MET A 319 -12.45 7.05 3.90
N THR A 320 -11.50 6.71 2.98
CA THR A 320 -11.48 7.31 1.64
C THR A 320 -12.75 7.01 0.85
N HIS A 321 -13.29 5.79 0.97
CA HIS A 321 -14.56 5.41 0.34
C HIS A 321 -15.72 6.28 0.88
N MET A 322 -15.84 6.45 2.21
CA MET A 322 -16.85 7.30 2.81
C MET A 322 -16.72 8.76 2.34
N MET A 323 -15.50 9.30 2.34
CA MET A 323 -15.25 10.68 1.90
C MET A 323 -15.64 10.87 0.42
N ARG A 324 -15.35 9.90 -0.44
CA ARG A 324 -15.78 9.95 -1.85
C ARG A 324 -17.29 9.79 -2.01
N ALA A 325 -17.91 8.86 -1.29
CA ALA A 325 -19.35 8.62 -1.35
C ALA A 325 -20.19 9.86 -0.97
N PHE A 326 -19.69 10.60 0.03
CA PHE A 326 -20.36 11.77 0.59
C PHE A 326 -19.63 13.09 0.27
N GLN A 327 -18.95 13.16 -0.86
CA GLN A 327 -18.35 14.40 -1.38
C GLN A 327 -17.51 15.15 -0.33
N GLY A 328 -16.64 14.43 0.37
CA GLY A 328 -15.73 15.04 1.34
C GLY A 328 -14.99 16.24 0.75
N ASN A 329 -14.90 17.31 1.51
CA ASN A 329 -14.26 18.55 1.10
C ASN A 329 -13.40 19.12 2.23
N SER A 330 -12.23 19.65 1.89
CA SER A 330 -11.31 20.32 2.80
C SER A 330 -11.55 21.83 2.76
N ALA A 331 -11.81 22.43 3.93
CA ALA A 331 -12.02 23.88 4.05
C ALA A 331 -10.74 24.67 3.75
N SER A 332 -9.57 24.12 4.12
CA SER A 332 -8.26 24.72 3.84
C SER A 332 -7.75 24.43 2.42
N GLY A 333 -8.34 23.47 1.73
CA GLY A 333 -7.82 22.89 0.48
C GLY A 333 -6.62 21.95 0.68
N LYS A 334 -6.14 21.75 1.92
CA LYS A 334 -4.90 21.02 2.25
C LYS A 334 -5.12 19.59 2.72
N TRP A 335 -6.36 19.21 3.01
CA TRP A 335 -6.70 17.86 3.49
C TRP A 335 -5.97 17.48 4.79
N GLN A 336 -6.00 18.37 5.78
CA GLN A 336 -5.26 18.27 7.04
C GLN A 336 -5.84 17.20 7.99
N VAL A 337 -6.05 15.98 7.50
CA VAL A 337 -6.53 14.84 8.29
C VAL A 337 -5.53 14.42 9.36
N ARG A 338 -4.24 14.69 9.15
CA ARG A 338 -3.12 14.27 9.99
C ARG A 338 -2.97 12.75 10.09
N THR A 339 -2.12 12.28 11.00
CA THR A 339 -1.95 10.85 11.23
C THR A 339 -3.21 10.23 11.85
N THR A 340 -3.58 9.06 11.35
CA THR A 340 -4.67 8.22 11.84
C THR A 340 -4.15 6.91 12.44
N GLY A 341 -2.82 6.82 12.70
CA GLY A 341 -2.14 5.60 13.12
C GLY A 341 -2.35 5.20 14.58
N ALA A 342 -2.86 6.11 15.45
CA ALA A 342 -3.13 5.76 16.83
C ALA A 342 -4.20 4.66 16.95
N ASN A 343 -4.06 3.77 17.93
CA ASN A 343 -5.04 2.71 18.19
C ASN A 343 -6.43 3.29 18.54
N THR A 344 -6.48 4.49 19.11
CA THR A 344 -7.73 5.22 19.38
C THR A 344 -8.31 5.92 18.14
N SER A 345 -7.66 5.78 16.98
CA SER A 345 -8.10 6.27 15.67
C SER A 345 -8.31 5.10 14.72
N LEU A 346 -7.73 5.14 13.51
CA LEU A 346 -7.85 4.05 12.52
C LEU A 346 -6.84 2.92 12.72
N GLY A 347 -5.78 3.11 13.52
CA GLY A 347 -4.66 2.17 13.66
C GLY A 347 -3.81 2.01 12.39
N GLN A 348 -4.00 2.88 11.40
CA GLN A 348 -3.30 2.85 10.12
C GLN A 348 -3.13 4.26 9.56
N THR A 349 -1.94 4.56 9.04
CA THR A 349 -1.67 5.77 8.25
C THR A 349 -0.75 5.40 7.08
N PRO A 350 -1.02 5.83 5.85
CA PRO A 350 -0.16 5.50 4.70
C PRO A 350 1.29 5.90 4.92
N LEU A 351 2.23 5.03 4.55
CA LEU A 351 3.68 5.17 4.75
C LEU A 351 4.13 5.41 6.21
N LEU A 352 3.33 5.03 7.20
CA LEU A 352 3.74 5.06 8.62
C LEU A 352 3.66 3.65 9.25
N ALA A 353 3.99 2.62 8.48
CA ALA A 353 4.07 1.26 8.97
C ALA A 353 5.19 1.11 10.02
N SER A 354 4.98 0.24 11.00
CA SER A 354 5.92 0.01 12.10
C SER A 354 7.15 -0.82 11.70
N SER A 355 7.08 -1.51 10.56
CA SER A 355 8.17 -2.39 10.09
C SER A 355 8.13 -2.59 8.57
N VAL A 356 9.17 -3.22 8.03
CA VAL A 356 9.28 -3.66 6.63
C VAL A 356 8.17 -4.63 6.21
N PHE A 357 7.47 -5.27 7.16
CA PHE A 357 6.30 -6.11 6.90
C PHE A 357 5.00 -5.31 6.72
N ASN A 358 5.06 -4.00 6.62
CA ASN A 358 3.91 -3.11 6.62
C ASN A 358 3.14 -3.16 7.96
N PHE A 359 1.83 -2.95 7.94
CA PHE A 359 0.96 -3.04 9.12
C PHE A 359 0.59 -4.48 9.47
N TRP A 360 0.70 -5.41 8.52
CA TRP A 360 0.38 -6.83 8.67
C TRP A 360 1.19 -7.69 7.69
N ARG A 361 1.35 -8.96 8.07
CA ARG A 361 1.98 -9.96 7.20
C ARG A 361 0.94 -10.59 6.28
N PRO A 362 1.23 -10.80 4.98
CA PRO A 362 0.30 -11.43 4.04
C PRO A 362 -0.17 -12.83 4.45
N GLY A 363 0.64 -13.56 5.21
CA GLY A 363 0.34 -14.89 5.72
C GLY A 363 -0.20 -14.91 7.16
N TYR A 364 -0.67 -13.78 7.71
CA TYR A 364 -1.20 -13.76 9.07
C TYR A 364 -2.48 -14.59 9.17
N VAL A 365 -2.48 -15.57 10.07
CA VAL A 365 -3.64 -16.38 10.46
C VAL A 365 -4.06 -15.95 11.87
N PRO A 366 -5.32 -15.58 12.11
CA PRO A 366 -5.81 -15.27 13.44
C PRO A 366 -5.69 -16.46 14.41
N PRO A 367 -5.81 -16.25 15.73
CA PRO A 367 -5.73 -17.33 16.71
C PRO A 367 -6.68 -18.48 16.39
N ALA A 368 -6.27 -19.73 16.66
CA ALA A 368 -7.02 -20.94 16.37
C ALA A 368 -8.42 -21.00 17.08
N THR A 369 -8.61 -20.18 18.11
CA THR A 369 -9.90 -20.00 18.80
C THR A 369 -10.95 -19.24 17.95
N THR A 370 -10.52 -18.61 16.87
CA THR A 370 -11.42 -17.91 15.92
C THR A 370 -11.86 -18.85 14.80
N VAL A 371 -12.99 -18.54 14.14
CA VAL A 371 -13.48 -19.31 12.98
C VAL A 371 -12.45 -19.29 11.83
N LEU A 372 -11.79 -18.17 11.58
CA LEU A 372 -10.77 -18.07 10.54
C LEU A 372 -9.54 -18.89 10.91
N GLY A 373 -9.05 -18.77 12.14
CA GLY A 373 -7.87 -19.50 12.61
C GLY A 373 -8.09 -21.01 12.66
N SER A 374 -9.27 -21.48 13.11
CA SER A 374 -9.59 -22.92 13.14
C SER A 374 -9.62 -23.55 11.74
N ARG A 375 -9.85 -22.75 10.69
CA ARG A 375 -9.83 -23.16 9.28
C ARG A 375 -8.50 -22.88 8.59
N ASN A 376 -7.50 -22.38 9.33
CA ASN A 376 -6.20 -21.94 8.80
C ASN A 376 -6.31 -20.94 7.63
N LEU A 377 -7.32 -20.04 7.70
CA LEU A 377 -7.53 -19.00 6.70
C LEU A 377 -6.71 -17.77 7.06
N VAL A 378 -5.96 -17.22 6.09
CA VAL A 378 -5.23 -15.98 6.29
C VAL A 378 -6.22 -14.81 6.33
N ALA A 379 -5.94 -13.85 7.20
CA ALA A 379 -6.70 -12.62 7.34
C ALA A 379 -5.76 -11.46 7.71
N PRO A 380 -4.94 -11.01 6.75
CA PRO A 380 -3.81 -10.10 7.02
C PRO A 380 -4.23 -8.85 7.80
N GLU A 381 -5.28 -8.18 7.38
CA GLU A 381 -5.73 -6.90 7.95
C GLU A 381 -6.26 -7.04 9.39
N PHE A 382 -6.60 -8.27 9.84
CA PHE A 382 -6.98 -8.52 11.23
C PHE A 382 -5.81 -8.38 12.21
N GLN A 383 -4.55 -8.35 11.72
CA GLN A 383 -3.39 -8.20 12.60
C GLN A 383 -3.38 -6.84 13.33
N ILE A 384 -4.03 -5.82 12.81
CA ILE A 384 -4.18 -4.50 13.46
C ILE A 384 -5.54 -4.31 14.13
N VAL A 385 -6.37 -5.35 14.19
CA VAL A 385 -7.72 -5.29 14.78
C VAL A 385 -7.70 -5.84 16.20
N ASN A 386 -8.09 -5.02 17.15
CA ASN A 386 -8.31 -5.36 18.54
C ASN A 386 -9.45 -4.51 19.11
N GLU A 387 -9.78 -4.66 20.38
CA GLU A 387 -10.88 -3.96 21.03
C GLU A 387 -10.72 -2.43 20.94
N VAL A 388 -9.49 -1.95 21.13
CA VAL A 388 -9.18 -0.49 21.11
C VAL A 388 -9.33 0.07 19.69
N THR A 389 -8.76 -0.60 18.69
CA THR A 389 -8.83 -0.12 17.29
C THR A 389 -10.24 -0.23 16.71
N ASN A 390 -11.06 -1.20 17.16
CA ASN A 390 -12.47 -1.27 16.80
C ASN A 390 -13.26 -0.09 17.36
N ALA A 391 -13.10 0.21 18.66
CA ALA A 391 -13.74 1.36 19.28
C ALA A 391 -13.23 2.67 18.66
N GLY A 392 -11.92 2.78 18.42
CA GLY A 392 -11.28 3.92 17.73
C GLY A 392 -11.89 4.16 16.36
N TYR A 393 -12.06 3.13 15.56
CA TYR A 393 -12.68 3.23 14.24
C TYR A 393 -14.11 3.79 14.32
N VAL A 394 -14.96 3.24 15.20
CA VAL A 394 -16.33 3.69 15.37
C VAL A 394 -16.37 5.17 15.77
N ASN A 395 -15.54 5.58 16.74
CA ASN A 395 -15.46 6.96 17.20
C ASN A 395 -15.01 7.93 16.09
N VAL A 396 -14.01 7.54 15.29
CA VAL A 396 -13.52 8.37 14.17
C VAL A 396 -14.58 8.50 13.09
N ILE A 397 -15.30 7.42 12.74
CA ILE A 397 -16.39 7.48 11.76
C ILE A 397 -17.53 8.38 12.27
N GLU A 398 -17.97 8.21 13.52
CA GLU A 398 -18.99 9.04 14.14
C GLU A 398 -18.58 10.52 14.14
N GLN A 399 -17.37 10.82 14.60
CA GLN A 399 -16.82 12.18 14.62
C GLN A 399 -16.78 12.78 13.20
N THR A 400 -16.34 12.01 12.21
CA THR A 400 -16.24 12.47 10.82
C THR A 400 -17.62 12.79 10.22
N ILE A 401 -18.62 11.94 10.50
CA ILE A 401 -20.01 12.13 10.05
C ILE A 401 -20.62 13.36 10.73
N SER A 402 -20.34 13.57 12.01
CA SER A 402 -20.98 14.62 12.82
C SER A 402 -20.35 15.99 12.65
N ASN A 403 -19.03 16.07 12.65
CA ASN A 403 -18.29 17.33 12.77
C ASN A 403 -17.21 17.51 11.70
N GLY A 404 -16.75 16.40 11.06
CA GLY A 404 -15.58 16.38 10.22
C GLY A 404 -14.35 15.83 10.94
N ILE A 405 -13.22 15.77 10.24
CA ILE A 405 -11.95 15.24 10.74
C ILE A 405 -10.78 16.18 10.41
N GLY A 406 -9.69 16.00 11.14
CA GLY A 406 -8.44 16.73 10.94
C GLY A 406 -8.35 18.02 11.75
N THR A 407 -7.35 18.84 11.44
CA THR A 407 -7.09 20.09 12.14
C THR A 407 -8.30 21.01 12.04
N SER A 408 -8.89 21.36 13.17
CA SER A 408 -10.11 22.21 13.24
C SER A 408 -11.26 21.67 12.38
N ASN A 409 -11.37 20.34 12.25
CA ASN A 409 -12.36 19.68 11.38
C ASN A 409 -12.27 20.15 9.91
N ASP A 410 -11.05 20.21 9.39
CA ASP A 410 -10.75 20.70 8.05
C ASP A 410 -11.51 19.94 6.96
N VAL A 411 -11.66 18.61 7.11
CA VAL A 411 -12.35 17.77 6.14
C VAL A 411 -13.74 17.41 6.64
N ARG A 412 -14.77 17.77 5.87
CA ARG A 412 -16.18 17.51 6.19
C ARG A 412 -16.88 16.80 5.06
N LEU A 413 -17.88 15.98 5.41
CA LEU A 413 -18.76 15.31 4.46
C LEU A 413 -19.91 16.23 4.08
N SER A 414 -20.39 16.13 2.82
CA SER A 414 -21.66 16.71 2.38
C SER A 414 -22.73 15.62 2.38
N LEU A 415 -23.65 15.70 3.33
CA LEU A 415 -24.80 14.79 3.41
C LEU A 415 -26.07 15.39 2.88
N SER A 416 -25.98 16.52 2.14
CA SER A 416 -27.14 17.29 1.67
C SER A 416 -28.09 16.47 0.79
N ASN A 417 -27.52 15.64 -0.11
CA ASN A 417 -28.32 14.80 -0.99
C ASN A 417 -29.12 13.73 -0.22
N GLU A 418 -28.56 13.20 0.85
CA GLU A 418 -29.19 12.20 1.71
C GLU A 418 -30.27 12.84 2.60
N VAL A 419 -30.01 14.06 3.10
CA VAL A 419 -30.98 14.83 3.91
C VAL A 419 -32.21 15.20 3.10
N LEU A 420 -32.07 15.50 1.80
CA LEU A 420 -33.20 15.80 0.92
C LEU A 420 -34.24 14.65 0.81
N ILE A 421 -33.77 13.41 0.96
CA ILE A 421 -34.63 12.20 0.85
C ILE A 421 -34.84 11.52 2.22
N ALA A 422 -34.47 12.17 3.31
CA ALA A 422 -34.52 11.55 4.66
C ALA A 422 -35.94 11.32 5.18
N ASP A 423 -36.97 11.92 4.59
CA ASP A 423 -38.39 11.62 4.84
C ASP A 423 -38.91 10.39 4.09
N GLN A 424 -38.10 9.82 3.18
CA GLN A 424 -38.38 8.60 2.43
C GLN A 424 -37.41 7.48 2.84
N PRO A 425 -37.68 6.75 3.95
CA PRO A 425 -36.70 5.80 4.53
C PRO A 425 -36.22 4.73 3.56
N GLU A 426 -37.11 4.20 2.72
CA GLU A 426 -36.77 3.16 1.74
C GLU A 426 -35.81 3.69 0.69
N LEU A 427 -36.07 4.89 0.16
CA LEU A 427 -35.21 5.53 -0.86
C LEU A 427 -33.82 5.86 -0.27
N LEU A 428 -33.75 6.32 0.99
CA LEU A 428 -32.48 6.57 1.65
C LEU A 428 -31.72 5.26 1.89
N ALA A 429 -32.37 4.18 2.34
CA ALA A 429 -31.76 2.87 2.50
C ALA A 429 -31.21 2.35 1.16
N ASP A 430 -31.94 2.47 0.06
CA ASP A 430 -31.50 2.06 -1.28
C ASP A 430 -30.30 2.89 -1.77
N ARG A 431 -30.29 4.19 -1.48
CA ARG A 431 -29.14 5.05 -1.79
C ARG A 431 -27.88 4.64 -1.03
N LEU A 432 -28.00 4.41 0.29
CA LEU A 432 -26.87 3.94 1.10
C LEU A 432 -26.37 2.56 0.65
N ASN A 433 -27.28 1.67 0.30
CA ASN A 433 -26.94 0.36 -0.27
C ASN A 433 -26.09 0.50 -1.54
N ARG A 434 -26.50 1.34 -2.48
CA ARG A 434 -25.74 1.58 -3.72
C ARG A 434 -24.38 2.23 -3.47
N LEU A 435 -24.33 3.25 -2.63
CA LEU A 435 -23.11 4.03 -2.38
C LEU A 435 -22.05 3.24 -1.59
N LEU A 436 -22.47 2.50 -0.57
CA LEU A 436 -21.57 1.88 0.41
C LEU A 436 -21.40 0.38 0.23
N LEU A 437 -22.41 -0.31 -0.27
CA LEU A 437 -22.48 -1.78 -0.33
C LEU A 437 -22.61 -2.31 -1.76
N ALA A 438 -22.55 -1.47 -2.79
CA ALA A 438 -22.67 -1.85 -4.20
C ALA A 438 -23.95 -2.67 -4.50
N GLY A 439 -25.04 -2.42 -3.78
CA GLY A 439 -26.30 -3.13 -3.93
C GLY A 439 -26.43 -4.43 -3.11
N GLN A 440 -25.44 -4.78 -2.30
CA GLN A 440 -25.35 -6.06 -1.59
C GLN A 440 -25.85 -6.01 -0.13
N MET A 441 -26.64 -5.02 0.27
CA MET A 441 -27.20 -4.93 1.62
C MET A 441 -28.15 -6.10 1.89
N SER A 442 -27.86 -6.86 2.95
CA SER A 442 -28.76 -7.94 3.36
C SER A 442 -30.13 -7.42 3.84
N SER A 443 -31.14 -8.27 3.79
CA SER A 443 -32.48 -7.96 4.35
C SER A 443 -32.41 -7.63 5.85
N ALA A 444 -31.52 -8.27 6.59
CA ALA A 444 -31.31 -8.03 8.02
C ALA A 444 -30.72 -6.63 8.28
N LEU A 445 -29.67 -6.23 7.54
CA LEU A 445 -29.10 -4.88 7.65
C LEU A 445 -30.11 -3.83 7.18
N ARG A 446 -30.81 -4.09 6.05
CA ARG A 446 -31.84 -3.18 5.55
C ARG A 446 -32.92 -2.91 6.60
N LYS A 447 -33.40 -3.97 7.26
CA LYS A 447 -34.39 -3.82 8.35
C LYS A 447 -33.85 -2.93 9.46
N ARG A 448 -32.60 -3.15 9.93
CA ARG A 448 -31.99 -2.32 10.98
C ARG A 448 -31.87 -0.85 10.56
N VAL A 449 -31.48 -0.59 9.31
CA VAL A 449 -31.40 0.76 8.76
C VAL A 449 -32.78 1.41 8.78
N LEU A 450 -33.83 0.74 8.29
CA LEU A 450 -35.19 1.27 8.28
C LEU A 450 -35.76 1.49 9.70
N ASP A 451 -35.53 0.56 10.63
CA ASP A 451 -35.90 0.72 12.04
C ASP A 451 -35.24 1.96 12.65
N THR A 452 -33.94 2.16 12.36
CA THR A 452 -33.16 3.33 12.81
C THR A 452 -33.71 4.64 12.23
N LEU A 453 -33.99 4.67 10.92
CA LEU A 453 -34.56 5.84 10.24
C LEU A 453 -35.92 6.21 10.82
N ASN A 454 -36.78 5.23 11.08
CA ASN A 454 -38.12 5.44 11.60
C ASN A 454 -38.16 5.83 13.10
N ALA A 455 -37.08 5.56 13.85
CA ALA A 455 -36.97 5.97 15.26
C ALA A 455 -36.89 7.50 15.44
N TYR A 456 -36.43 8.24 14.40
CA TYR A 456 -36.41 9.70 14.41
C TYR A 456 -37.69 10.26 13.79
N ALA A 457 -38.69 10.61 14.60
CA ALA A 457 -39.93 11.21 14.12
C ALA A 457 -39.68 12.61 13.51
N ILE A 458 -40.25 12.88 12.35
CA ILE A 458 -40.19 14.19 11.69
C ILE A 458 -41.47 14.95 12.03
N SER A 459 -41.35 16.14 12.63
CA SER A 459 -42.49 16.96 12.94
C SER A 459 -43.15 17.50 11.66
N PRO A 460 -44.49 17.41 11.54
CA PRO A 460 -45.15 18.03 10.41
C PRO A 460 -45.35 19.55 10.52
N THR A 461 -45.13 20.11 11.72
CA THR A 461 -45.42 21.53 12.03
C THR A 461 -44.21 22.31 12.50
N ASP A 462 -43.21 21.66 13.10
CA ASP A 462 -41.97 22.30 13.54
C ASP A 462 -40.86 22.03 12.51
N LEU A 463 -40.57 23.03 11.67
CA LEU A 463 -39.56 22.92 10.61
C LEU A 463 -38.13 22.76 11.15
N THR A 464 -37.83 23.32 12.32
CA THR A 464 -36.52 23.20 12.97
C THR A 464 -36.31 21.77 13.45
N GLN A 465 -37.27 21.19 14.14
CA GLN A 465 -37.27 19.79 14.58
C GLN A 465 -37.21 18.85 13.35
N ALA A 466 -38.00 19.13 12.31
CA ALA A 466 -38.01 18.34 11.09
C ALA A 466 -36.64 18.30 10.41
N SER A 467 -35.97 19.46 10.29
CA SER A 467 -34.63 19.55 9.72
C SER A 467 -33.59 18.78 10.56
N GLN A 468 -33.66 18.92 11.89
CA GLN A 468 -32.75 18.20 12.81
C GLN A 468 -32.99 16.70 12.74
N ALA A 469 -34.26 16.26 12.72
CA ALA A 469 -34.63 14.85 12.62
C ALA A 469 -34.11 14.22 11.31
N LYS A 470 -34.28 14.90 10.17
CA LYS A 470 -33.73 14.47 8.87
C LYS A 470 -32.21 14.30 8.92
N THR A 471 -31.52 15.27 9.48
CA THR A 471 -30.05 15.22 9.64
C THR A 471 -29.63 14.04 10.52
N ASN A 472 -30.29 13.85 11.66
CA ASN A 472 -29.99 12.76 12.60
C ASN A 472 -30.28 11.39 11.99
N ARG A 473 -31.38 11.22 11.21
CA ARG A 473 -31.64 10.01 10.43
C ARG A 473 -30.48 9.62 9.54
N VAL A 474 -30.00 10.58 8.73
CA VAL A 474 -28.91 10.35 7.80
C VAL A 474 -27.64 9.95 8.54
N LYS A 475 -27.24 10.72 9.56
CA LYS A 475 -26.03 10.44 10.35
C LYS A 475 -26.06 9.05 10.97
N ALA A 476 -27.17 8.70 11.62
CA ALA A 476 -27.34 7.39 12.28
C ALA A 476 -27.32 6.24 11.28
N ALA A 477 -27.98 6.38 10.13
CA ALA A 477 -28.00 5.33 9.10
C ALA A 477 -26.63 5.14 8.44
N VAL A 478 -25.91 6.24 8.14
CA VAL A 478 -24.54 6.17 7.61
C VAL A 478 -23.62 5.47 8.60
N LEU A 479 -23.65 5.87 9.88
CA LEU A 479 -22.85 5.23 10.94
C LEU A 479 -23.15 3.74 11.05
N LEU A 480 -24.43 3.35 11.07
CA LEU A 480 -24.85 1.96 11.16
C LEU A 480 -24.32 1.12 9.99
N VAL A 481 -24.39 1.64 8.76
CA VAL A 481 -23.86 0.93 7.59
C VAL A 481 -22.33 0.86 7.65
N MET A 482 -21.65 1.96 7.94
CA MET A 482 -20.18 2.04 7.98
C MET A 482 -19.55 1.12 9.04
N THR A 483 -20.28 0.81 10.11
CA THR A 483 -19.83 -0.07 11.20
C THR A 483 -20.37 -1.51 11.06
N SER A 484 -21.16 -1.79 10.03
CA SER A 484 -21.69 -3.14 9.78
C SER A 484 -20.62 -4.10 9.24
N PRO A 485 -20.66 -5.39 9.60
CA PRO A 485 -19.78 -6.40 9.01
C PRO A 485 -19.82 -6.44 7.47
N GLU A 486 -20.99 -6.17 6.88
CA GLU A 486 -21.19 -6.15 5.43
C GLU A 486 -20.41 -5.03 4.75
N TYR A 487 -20.24 -3.89 5.42
CA TYR A 487 -19.37 -2.82 4.93
C TYR A 487 -17.89 -3.08 5.22
N LEU A 488 -17.56 -3.61 6.41
CA LEU A 488 -16.19 -3.83 6.83
C LEU A 488 -15.47 -4.89 5.99
N VAL A 489 -16.21 -5.88 5.49
CA VAL A 489 -15.66 -6.97 4.65
C VAL A 489 -15.96 -6.68 3.17
N GLN A 490 -14.92 -6.66 2.35
CA GLN A 490 -15.02 -6.65 0.89
C GLN A 490 -15.28 -8.07 0.42
N ARG A 491 -16.35 -8.27 -0.34
CA ARG A 491 -16.69 -9.53 -1.02
C ARG A 491 -16.89 -9.30 -2.50
#